data_c38e3f2f10c0e5fbf7618241f5b5289c
#
_entry.id   c38e3f2f10c0e5fbf7618241f5b5289c
#
_cell.length_a   1.000
_cell.length_b   1.000
_cell.length_c   1.000
_cell.angle_alpha   90.00
_cell.angle_beta   90.00
_cell.angle_gamma   90.00
#
_symmetry.space_group_name_H-M   'P 1'
#
loop_
_entity.id
_entity.type
_entity.pdbx_description
1 polymer ?
#
loop_
_entity_poly.entity_id
_entity_poly.type
_entity_poly.pdbx_seq_one_letter_code
_entity_poly.pdbx_strand_id
1 'polypeptide(L)'
;WGQYDADSQYDLFKKTDSSRVWDTTSGWFKETKSDVDSEHIYFKPLHFPASGSSSRPLVLSEFGGYSLKIPENSANPNNTYGYKFFTEADDFCTAISKLYTEEVAEAIRSDHLCAAILTQVSDVEDETNGLFTYDRQVLKVDKELMQRISKEINTAFTMR
;
A
#
# COMPACT_ATOMS: atom_id res chain seq x y z
N TRP A 1 12.60 4.87 -4.96
CA TRP A 1 12.12 6.08 -5.60
C TRP A 1 12.57 6.27 -7.06
N GLY A 2 13.53 5.54 -7.61
CA GLY A 2 13.84 5.51 -9.03
C GLY A 2 14.30 6.82 -9.69
N GLN A 3 14.91 7.73 -8.92
CA GLN A 3 15.40 8.99 -9.47
C GLN A 3 16.76 8.87 -10.16
N TYR A 4 17.43 7.75 -10.06
CA TYR A 4 18.83 7.59 -10.45
C TYR A 4 19.04 6.36 -11.33
N ASP A 5 18.71 6.49 -12.63
CA ASP A 5 19.03 5.48 -13.64
C ASP A 5 18.65 4.04 -13.24
N ALA A 6 17.43 3.87 -12.74
CA ALA A 6 16.95 2.57 -12.27
C ALA A 6 16.82 1.53 -13.40
N ASP A 7 16.57 1.97 -14.63
CA ASP A 7 16.51 1.11 -15.82
C ASP A 7 17.83 0.34 -16.04
N SER A 8 18.99 0.95 -15.74
CA SER A 8 20.28 0.26 -15.90
C SER A 8 20.45 -0.91 -14.94
N GLN A 9 19.77 -0.89 -13.80
CA GLN A 9 19.86 -1.93 -12.79
C GLN A 9 18.93 -3.12 -13.09
N TYR A 10 17.88 -2.91 -13.88
CA TYR A 10 16.91 -3.95 -14.18
C TYR A 10 17.56 -5.21 -14.80
N ASP A 11 18.41 -5.02 -15.81
CA ASP A 11 19.08 -6.13 -16.49
C ASP A 11 20.02 -6.90 -15.55
N LEU A 12 20.68 -6.19 -14.65
CA LEU A 12 21.54 -6.79 -13.62
C LEU A 12 20.72 -7.66 -12.66
N PHE A 13 19.60 -7.14 -12.13
CA PHE A 13 18.74 -7.88 -11.22
C PHE A 13 18.10 -9.08 -11.91
N LYS A 14 17.59 -8.92 -13.13
CA LYS A 14 17.01 -10.03 -13.92
C LYS A 14 18.04 -11.13 -14.21
N LYS A 15 19.28 -10.76 -14.48
CA LYS A 15 20.38 -11.72 -14.66
C LYS A 15 20.74 -12.44 -13.37
N THR A 16 20.65 -11.73 -12.25
CA THR A 16 21.01 -12.29 -10.91
C THR A 16 19.92 -13.23 -10.41
N ASP A 17 18.66 -12.85 -10.54
CA ASP A 17 17.50 -13.66 -10.15
C ASP A 17 16.31 -13.43 -11.09
N SER A 18 16.16 -14.31 -12.09
CA SER A 18 15.06 -14.25 -13.04
C SER A 18 13.71 -14.74 -12.49
N SER A 19 13.70 -15.31 -11.28
CA SER A 19 12.48 -15.83 -10.64
C SER A 19 11.64 -14.76 -9.96
N ARG A 20 12.19 -13.55 -9.76
CA ARG A 20 11.52 -12.43 -9.08
C ARG A 20 10.84 -11.49 -10.06
N VAL A 21 9.78 -10.85 -9.58
CA VAL A 21 9.16 -9.67 -10.20
C VAL A 21 9.97 -8.44 -9.75
N TRP A 22 10.40 -7.64 -10.70
CA TRP A 22 11.22 -6.45 -10.45
C TRP A 22 10.41 -5.19 -10.77
N ASP A 23 10.22 -4.36 -9.75
CA ASP A 23 9.69 -3.01 -9.86
C ASP A 23 10.84 -2.02 -9.71
N THR A 24 11.20 -1.36 -10.80
CA THR A 24 12.44 -0.56 -10.85
C THR A 24 12.32 0.79 -10.19
N THR A 25 11.14 1.38 -10.19
CA THR A 25 10.97 2.77 -9.73
C THR A 25 9.96 2.95 -8.62
N SER A 26 9.10 1.98 -8.40
CA SER A 26 8.00 2.00 -7.43
C SER A 26 7.30 3.37 -7.31
N GLY A 27 6.18 3.53 -8.00
CA GLY A 27 5.25 4.62 -7.76
C GLY A 27 5.37 5.83 -8.67
N TRP A 28 5.93 6.92 -8.18
CA TRP A 28 5.77 8.24 -8.81
C TRP A 28 6.61 8.46 -10.08
N PHE A 29 7.62 7.66 -10.28
CA PHE A 29 8.47 7.72 -11.47
C PHE A 29 8.19 6.50 -12.34
N LYS A 30 8.19 6.69 -13.64
CA LYS A 30 7.97 5.62 -14.61
C LYS A 30 9.26 5.43 -15.42
N GLU A 31 9.78 4.23 -15.35
CA GLU A 31 10.92 3.82 -16.15
C GLU A 31 10.46 2.88 -17.27
N THR A 32 11.31 2.72 -18.29
CA THR A 32 10.97 1.89 -19.44
C THR A 32 11.05 0.40 -19.12
N LYS A 33 11.98 0.02 -18.23
CA LYS A 33 12.19 -1.36 -17.80
C LYS A 33 11.59 -1.61 -16.42
N SER A 34 10.53 -2.39 -16.36
CA SER A 34 9.91 -2.89 -15.15
C SER A 34 9.02 -4.08 -15.49
N ASP A 35 8.83 -5.02 -14.57
CA ASP A 35 7.88 -6.11 -14.76
C ASP A 35 6.44 -5.67 -14.46
N VAL A 36 6.25 -4.56 -13.76
CA VAL A 36 4.95 -4.05 -13.32
C VAL A 36 4.80 -2.57 -13.61
N ASP A 37 3.57 -2.10 -13.67
CA ASP A 37 3.22 -0.69 -13.57
C ASP A 37 2.80 -0.41 -12.12
N SER A 38 3.69 0.23 -11.36
CA SER A 38 3.43 0.54 -9.97
C SER A 38 2.96 1.98 -9.77
N GLU A 39 2.10 2.16 -8.77
CA GLU A 39 1.58 3.46 -8.35
C GLU A 39 1.76 3.64 -6.84
N HIS A 40 2.07 4.87 -6.40
CA HIS A 40 1.97 5.32 -5.01
C HIS A 40 0.82 6.30 -4.89
N ILE A 41 -0.21 5.98 -4.12
CA ILE A 41 -1.37 6.83 -3.98
C ILE A 41 -1.65 7.11 -2.50
N TYR A 42 -1.40 8.36 -2.12
CA TYR A 42 -1.73 8.91 -0.81
C TYR A 42 -2.60 10.17 -0.98
N PHE A 43 -3.26 10.65 0.05
CA PHE A 43 -4.03 11.90 0.13
C PHE A 43 -5.28 12.02 -0.78
N LYS A 44 -5.48 11.13 -1.72
CA LYS A 44 -6.56 11.18 -2.71
C LYS A 44 -7.19 9.81 -2.90
N PRO A 45 -8.41 9.72 -3.43
CA PRO A 45 -9.01 8.47 -3.83
C PRO A 45 -8.14 7.70 -4.82
N LEU A 46 -8.20 6.37 -4.78
CA LEU A 46 -7.48 5.53 -5.74
C LEU A 46 -8.06 5.78 -7.13
N HIS A 47 -7.20 6.23 -8.02
CA HIS A 47 -7.54 6.44 -9.41
C HIS A 47 -6.34 6.10 -10.28
N PHE A 48 -6.57 5.21 -11.22
CA PHE A 48 -5.52 4.70 -12.10
C PHE A 48 -5.68 5.26 -13.52
N PRO A 49 -4.56 5.40 -14.28
CA PRO A 49 -4.65 5.70 -15.69
C PRO A 49 -5.52 4.67 -16.40
N ALA A 50 -6.25 5.08 -17.44
CA ALA A 50 -7.15 4.18 -18.16
C ALA A 50 -6.44 2.86 -18.51
N SER A 51 -7.07 1.76 -18.15
CA SER A 51 -6.58 0.41 -18.44
C SER A 51 -6.31 0.26 -19.95
N GLY A 52 -5.05 -0.07 -20.31
CA GLY A 52 -4.63 -0.20 -21.72
C GLY A 52 -3.42 0.65 -22.10
N SER A 53 -2.92 1.51 -21.24
CA SER A 53 -1.68 2.27 -21.49
C SER A 53 -0.41 1.42 -21.40
N SER A 54 -0.47 0.29 -20.72
CA SER A 54 0.64 -0.65 -20.54
C SER A 54 0.16 -2.10 -20.59
N SER A 55 1.03 -3.01 -21.06
CA SER A 55 0.82 -4.45 -21.03
C SER A 55 1.28 -5.10 -19.71
N ARG A 56 1.83 -4.28 -18.78
CA ARG A 56 2.34 -4.76 -17.50
C ARG A 56 1.23 -4.83 -16.44
N PRO A 57 1.32 -5.76 -15.47
CA PRO A 57 0.40 -5.81 -14.34
C PRO A 57 0.39 -4.49 -13.57
N LEU A 58 -0.80 -3.97 -13.26
CA LEU A 58 -0.97 -2.80 -12.41
C LEU A 58 -0.80 -3.18 -10.93
N VAL A 59 0.06 -2.48 -10.23
CA VAL A 59 0.36 -2.69 -8.79
C VAL A 59 0.25 -1.38 -8.04
N LEU A 60 -0.51 -1.37 -6.96
CA LEU A 60 -0.52 -0.28 -6.00
C LEU A 60 0.58 -0.56 -4.96
N SER A 61 1.80 -0.12 -5.25
CA SER A 61 3.00 -0.47 -4.48
C SER A 61 3.09 0.24 -3.13
N GLU A 62 2.39 1.37 -2.97
CA GLU A 62 2.17 2.01 -1.67
C GLU A 62 0.84 2.75 -1.65
N PHE A 63 0.09 2.61 -0.55
CA PHE A 63 -1.15 3.36 -0.32
C PHE A 63 -1.52 3.42 1.15
N GLY A 64 -2.50 4.25 1.49
CA GLY A 64 -3.04 4.39 2.83
C GLY A 64 -2.25 5.41 3.65
N GLY A 65 -1.27 4.95 4.42
CA GLY A 65 -0.49 5.82 5.32
C GLY A 65 -1.36 6.50 6.39
N TYR A 66 -2.47 5.85 6.77
CA TYR A 66 -3.38 6.32 7.80
C TYR A 66 -2.75 6.14 9.17
N SER A 67 -2.72 7.21 9.95
CA SER A 67 -2.03 7.26 11.24
C SER A 67 -3.00 7.29 12.41
N LEU A 68 -2.82 6.34 13.31
CA LEU A 68 -3.39 6.34 14.65
C LEU A 68 -2.23 6.19 15.65
N LYS A 69 -1.95 7.25 16.40
CA LYS A 69 -0.88 7.24 17.39
C LYS A 69 -1.35 6.70 18.72
N ILE A 70 -0.56 5.78 19.29
CA ILE A 70 -0.70 5.32 20.67
C ILE A 70 0.59 5.73 21.39
N PRO A 71 0.59 6.83 22.15
CA PRO A 71 1.81 7.46 22.66
C PRO A 71 2.69 6.52 23.50
N GLU A 72 2.06 5.66 24.31
CA GLU A 72 2.75 4.73 25.23
C GLU A 72 3.52 3.64 24.48
N ASN A 73 3.12 3.36 23.22
CA ASN A 73 3.70 2.31 22.39
C ASN A 73 4.42 2.86 21.15
N SER A 74 4.67 4.19 21.13
CA SER A 74 5.34 4.88 20.02
C SER A 74 6.83 5.03 20.31
N ALA A 75 7.67 5.04 19.26
CA ALA A 75 9.10 5.34 19.39
C ALA A 75 9.34 6.76 19.92
N ASN A 76 8.52 7.71 19.49
CA ASN A 76 8.57 9.10 19.91
C ASN A 76 7.17 9.57 20.32
N PRO A 77 6.90 9.74 21.62
CA PRO A 77 5.58 10.15 22.09
C PRO A 77 5.19 11.57 21.67
N ASN A 78 6.15 12.43 21.30
CA ASN A 78 5.90 13.84 21.00
C ASN A 78 5.72 14.11 19.50
N ASN A 79 6.25 13.25 18.61
CA ASN A 79 6.15 13.42 17.17
C ASN A 79 5.27 12.35 16.55
N THR A 80 4.67 12.69 15.42
CA THR A 80 3.94 11.75 14.59
C THR A 80 4.06 12.18 13.14
N TYR A 81 4.15 11.21 12.25
CA TYR A 81 4.11 11.40 10.82
C TYR A 81 3.12 10.41 10.17
N GLY A 82 2.52 10.84 9.09
CA GLY A 82 1.57 10.07 8.29
C GLY A 82 0.81 10.96 7.33
N TYR A 83 -0.12 10.38 6.60
CA TYR A 83 -0.83 11.10 5.54
C TYR A 83 -2.25 11.51 5.93
N LYS A 84 -2.91 10.73 6.77
CA LYS A 84 -4.23 11.04 7.32
C LYS A 84 -4.26 10.61 8.77
N PHE A 85 -4.64 11.52 9.66
CA PHE A 85 -4.55 11.31 11.10
C PHE A 85 -5.91 10.99 11.71
N PHE A 86 -5.90 10.05 12.65
CA PHE A 86 -7.04 9.66 13.47
C PHE A 86 -6.66 9.73 14.93
N THR A 87 -7.64 10.05 15.78
CA THR A 87 -7.52 10.05 17.22
C THR A 87 -8.28 8.89 17.86
N GLU A 88 -9.31 8.39 17.16
CA GLU A 88 -10.16 7.31 17.63
C GLU A 88 -9.92 6.03 16.82
N ALA A 89 -9.82 4.90 17.52
CA ALA A 89 -9.58 3.60 16.89
C ALA A 89 -10.72 3.17 15.96
N ASP A 90 -11.97 3.48 16.33
CA ASP A 90 -13.14 3.14 15.52
C ASP A 90 -13.16 3.89 14.19
N ASP A 91 -12.77 5.18 14.19
CA ASP A 91 -12.66 5.99 12.98
C ASP A 91 -11.53 5.49 12.10
N PHE A 92 -10.39 5.12 12.68
CA PHE A 92 -9.27 4.52 11.97
C PHE A 92 -9.67 3.19 11.32
N CYS A 93 -10.30 2.29 12.07
CA CYS A 93 -10.79 1.00 11.57
C CYS A 93 -11.83 1.18 10.44
N THR A 94 -12.76 2.12 10.60
CA THR A 94 -13.75 2.45 9.59
C THR A 94 -13.08 2.95 8.31
N ALA A 95 -12.08 3.83 8.42
CA ALA A 95 -11.36 4.37 7.28
C ALA A 95 -10.54 3.28 6.56
N ILE A 96 -9.84 2.40 7.29
CA ILE A 96 -9.13 1.24 6.72
C ILE A 96 -10.12 0.32 5.99
N SER A 97 -11.27 0.04 6.59
CA SER A 97 -12.30 -0.78 5.94
C SER A 97 -12.73 -0.19 4.60
N LYS A 98 -13.12 1.08 4.58
CA LYS A 98 -13.55 1.76 3.36
C LYS A 98 -12.47 1.80 2.29
N LEU A 99 -11.23 2.09 2.68
CA LEU A 99 -10.10 2.12 1.76
C LEU A 99 -9.96 0.78 1.01
N TYR A 100 -10.11 -0.33 1.71
CA TYR A 100 -10.02 -1.65 1.08
C TYR A 100 -11.29 -2.05 0.32
N THR A 101 -12.47 -1.89 0.94
CA THR A 101 -13.71 -2.47 0.38
C THR A 101 -14.35 -1.59 -0.69
N GLU A 102 -14.17 -0.26 -0.61
CA GLU A 102 -14.74 0.68 -1.57
C GLU A 102 -13.73 1.06 -2.67
N GLU A 103 -12.43 1.23 -2.35
CA GLU A 103 -11.44 1.72 -3.30
C GLU A 103 -10.59 0.58 -3.89
N VAL A 104 -9.91 -0.23 -3.06
CA VAL A 104 -9.05 -1.32 -3.57
C VAL A 104 -9.87 -2.40 -4.27
N ALA A 105 -10.99 -2.83 -3.67
CA ALA A 105 -11.85 -3.84 -4.28
C ALA A 105 -12.46 -3.36 -5.61
N GLU A 106 -12.81 -2.07 -5.71
CA GLU A 106 -13.27 -1.49 -6.98
C GLU A 106 -12.15 -1.44 -8.01
N ALA A 107 -10.96 -1.01 -7.65
CA ALA A 107 -9.80 -1.00 -8.55
C ALA A 107 -9.44 -2.41 -9.06
N ILE A 108 -9.62 -3.45 -8.25
CA ILE A 108 -9.47 -4.84 -8.70
C ILE A 108 -10.50 -5.17 -9.80
N ARG A 109 -11.75 -4.76 -9.63
CA ARG A 109 -12.83 -5.04 -10.58
C ARG A 109 -12.75 -4.21 -11.85
N SER A 110 -12.53 -2.89 -11.72
CA SER A 110 -12.62 -1.93 -12.83
C SER A 110 -11.29 -1.69 -13.54
N ASP A 111 -10.18 -1.57 -12.80
CA ASP A 111 -8.87 -1.20 -13.33
C ASP A 111 -7.91 -2.38 -13.45
N HIS A 112 -8.37 -3.59 -13.10
CA HIS A 112 -7.57 -4.80 -13.14
C HIS A 112 -6.33 -4.74 -12.23
N LEU A 113 -6.45 -4.08 -11.06
CA LEU A 113 -5.39 -4.06 -10.06
C LEU A 113 -4.98 -5.48 -9.66
N CYS A 114 -3.67 -5.77 -9.71
CA CYS A 114 -3.13 -7.11 -9.47
C CYS A 114 -2.55 -7.29 -8.06
N ALA A 115 -2.07 -6.21 -7.45
CA ALA A 115 -1.53 -6.23 -6.09
C ALA A 115 -1.68 -4.86 -5.43
N ALA A 116 -1.78 -4.85 -4.10
CA ALA A 116 -1.83 -3.65 -3.29
C ALA A 116 -1.03 -3.84 -1.99
N ILE A 117 -0.14 -2.91 -1.68
CA ILE A 117 0.75 -2.95 -0.52
C ILE A 117 0.44 -1.77 0.40
N LEU A 118 -0.19 -2.06 1.53
CA LEU A 118 -0.52 -1.02 2.51
C LEU A 118 0.74 -0.50 3.19
N THR A 119 0.84 0.79 3.34
CA THR A 119 1.80 1.47 4.21
C THR A 119 1.12 1.76 5.55
N GLN A 120 1.40 0.98 6.65
CA GLN A 120 2.32 -0.14 6.67
C GLN A 120 1.95 -1.17 7.77
N VAL A 121 2.75 -2.24 7.93
CA VAL A 121 2.45 -3.28 8.92
C VAL A 121 2.64 -2.80 10.35
N SER A 122 3.73 -2.08 10.64
CA SER A 122 4.00 -1.54 11.97
C SER A 122 4.55 -0.13 11.88
N ASP A 123 4.34 0.66 12.92
CA ASP A 123 4.96 1.98 13.05
C ASP A 123 6.49 1.91 12.92
N VAL A 124 7.08 2.93 12.34
CA VAL A 124 8.52 3.08 12.17
C VAL A 124 8.92 4.49 12.63
N GLU A 125 9.65 4.57 13.73
CA GLU A 125 10.09 5.85 14.33
C GLU A 125 8.93 6.83 14.55
N ASP A 126 8.91 7.96 13.83
CA ASP A 126 7.84 8.96 13.92
C ASP A 126 6.62 8.62 13.04
N GLU A 127 6.75 7.65 12.13
CA GLU A 127 5.64 7.19 11.30
C GLU A 127 4.69 6.30 12.10
N THR A 128 3.51 6.83 12.41
CA THR A 128 2.49 6.14 13.21
C THR A 128 1.37 5.56 12.36
N ASN A 129 1.68 5.20 11.11
CA ASN A 129 0.76 4.68 10.10
C ASN A 129 0.77 3.14 9.96
N GLY A 130 1.37 2.44 10.92
CA GLY A 130 1.32 1.00 11.01
C GLY A 130 -0.03 0.46 11.50
N LEU A 131 -0.34 -0.80 11.15
CA LEU A 131 -1.43 -1.56 11.75
C LEU A 131 -1.06 -2.02 13.18
N PHE A 132 0.23 -2.17 13.46
CA PHE A 132 0.79 -2.39 14.79
C PHE A 132 1.54 -1.15 15.28
N THR A 133 1.60 -1.00 16.59
CA THR A 133 2.47 0.00 17.21
C THR A 133 3.96 -0.30 16.99
N TYR A 134 4.83 0.68 17.25
CA TYR A 134 6.28 0.57 17.06
C TYR A 134 6.89 -0.64 17.79
N ASP A 135 6.48 -0.87 19.03
CA ASP A 135 6.92 -2.01 19.85
C ASP A 135 6.19 -3.33 19.55
N ARG A 136 5.20 -3.32 18.62
CA ARG A 136 4.35 -4.44 18.19
C ARG A 136 3.46 -5.02 19.31
N GLN A 137 3.27 -4.29 20.40
CA GLN A 137 2.45 -4.75 21.52
C GLN A 137 0.94 -4.56 21.28
N VAL A 138 0.59 -3.56 20.45
CA VAL A 138 -0.82 -3.23 20.17
C VAL A 138 -1.11 -3.36 18.69
N LEU A 139 -2.11 -4.16 18.36
CA LEU A 139 -2.75 -4.17 17.04
C LEU A 139 -3.82 -3.09 17.02
N LYS A 140 -3.66 -2.08 16.18
CA LYS A 140 -4.54 -0.89 16.11
C LYS A 140 -5.85 -1.14 15.38
N VAL A 141 -5.97 -2.26 14.67
CA VAL A 141 -7.17 -2.65 13.91
C VAL A 141 -7.83 -3.85 14.52
N ASP A 142 -9.14 -3.96 14.34
CA ASP A 142 -9.90 -5.15 14.73
C ASP A 142 -9.53 -6.33 13.81
N LYS A 143 -9.23 -7.48 14.43
CA LYS A 143 -8.82 -8.69 13.72
C LYS A 143 -9.94 -9.25 12.83
N GLU A 144 -11.16 -9.26 13.35
CA GLU A 144 -12.35 -9.71 12.60
C GLU A 144 -12.64 -8.78 11.42
N LEU A 145 -12.39 -7.47 11.56
CA LEU A 145 -12.46 -6.52 10.46
C LEU A 145 -11.47 -6.89 9.36
N MET A 146 -10.21 -7.14 9.70
CA MET A 146 -9.20 -7.53 8.71
C MET A 146 -9.53 -8.85 8.01
N GLN A 147 -10.15 -9.79 8.72
CA GLN A 147 -10.63 -11.03 8.10
C GLN A 147 -11.78 -10.78 7.11
N ARG A 148 -12.71 -9.87 7.42
CA ARG A 148 -13.79 -9.47 6.49
C ARG A 148 -13.22 -8.78 5.26
N ILE A 149 -12.30 -7.84 5.44
CA ILE A 149 -11.57 -7.18 4.34
C ILE A 149 -10.91 -8.21 3.44
N SER A 150 -10.16 -9.16 4.01
CA SER A 150 -9.49 -10.21 3.24
C SER A 150 -10.47 -11.03 2.38
N LYS A 151 -11.64 -11.38 2.92
CA LYS A 151 -12.69 -12.08 2.16
C LYS A 151 -13.24 -11.23 1.02
N GLU A 152 -13.49 -9.95 1.27
CA GLU A 152 -13.98 -9.00 0.25
C GLU A 152 -12.99 -8.87 -0.92
N ILE A 153 -11.72 -8.67 -0.61
CA ILE A 153 -10.65 -8.58 -1.62
C ILE A 153 -10.55 -9.87 -2.43
N ASN A 154 -10.57 -11.04 -1.78
CA ASN A 154 -10.56 -12.32 -2.48
C ASN A 154 -11.79 -12.49 -3.39
N THR A 155 -12.96 -12.03 -2.95
CA THR A 155 -14.18 -12.04 -3.77
C THR A 155 -14.03 -11.13 -4.99
N ALA A 156 -13.47 -9.93 -4.83
CA ALA A 156 -13.23 -9.02 -5.94
C ALA A 156 -12.33 -9.65 -7.02
N PHE A 157 -11.31 -10.42 -6.64
CA PHE A 157 -10.46 -11.15 -7.58
C PHE A 157 -11.18 -12.30 -8.28
N THR A 158 -12.10 -12.99 -7.63
CA THR A 158 -12.80 -14.16 -8.22
C THR A 158 -13.97 -13.78 -9.10
N MET A 159 -14.51 -12.57 -8.95
CA MET A 159 -15.64 -12.04 -9.76
C MET A 159 -15.18 -11.21 -10.97
N ARG A 160 -13.92 -11.23 -11.28
CA ARG A 160 -13.26 -10.46 -12.33
C ARG A 160 -13.41 -11.07 -13.73
#